data_48634c1f075ec441fcbc0f87a1ac956b
#
_entry.id   48634c1f075ec441fcbc0f87a1ac956b
#
_cell.length_a   1.000
_cell.length_b   1.000
_cell.length_c   1.000
_cell.angle_alpha   90.00
_cell.angle_beta   90.00
_cell.angle_gamma   90.00
#
_symmetry.space_group_name_H-M   'P 1'
#
loop_
_entity.id
_entity.type
_entity.pdbx_description
1 polymer ?
#
loop_
_entity_poly.entity_id
_entity_poly.type
_entity_poly.pdbx_seq_one_letter_code
_entity_poly.pdbx_strand_id
1 'polypeptide(L)'
;MPAAIMPLTDAHGVLWDEQNQVLWAVGRTVLTAYRVTLNADGTVTVAEDTARRATIPSDHAHDLAPVYGDTGALWITTGSHVYRFDKTTKTFSTDYDGHEYLDRANIKGVGNFADGSLVFLYPDGQFKSWTTGSMILVRNQDGKMAREELASEMGHFYKVRVWNVNYQ
;
A
#
# COMPACT_ATOMS: atom_id res chain seq x y z
N MET A 1 -14.55 22.52 -10.63
CA MET A 1 -13.10 22.71 -10.32
C MET A 1 -12.77 21.81 -9.15
N PRO A 2 -11.54 21.25 -9.02
CA PRO A 2 -11.15 20.46 -7.85
C PRO A 2 -11.22 21.33 -6.59
N ALA A 3 -11.61 20.74 -5.46
CA ALA A 3 -11.68 21.44 -4.17
C ALA A 3 -10.27 21.81 -3.65
N ALA A 4 -9.28 20.98 -3.92
CA ALA A 4 -7.89 21.23 -3.58
C ALA A 4 -6.94 20.47 -4.53
N ILE A 5 -5.73 21.00 -4.72
CA ILE A 5 -4.63 20.35 -5.44
C ILE A 5 -3.42 20.35 -4.52
N MET A 6 -2.93 19.15 -4.18
CA MET A 6 -1.76 18.97 -3.32
C MET A 6 -0.62 18.40 -4.16
N PRO A 7 0.53 19.11 -4.29
CA PRO A 7 1.66 18.62 -5.07
C PRO A 7 2.33 17.42 -4.36
N LEU A 8 2.48 16.32 -5.07
CA LEU A 8 3.22 15.14 -4.62
C LEU A 8 3.94 14.54 -5.82
N THR A 9 5.28 14.56 -5.79
CA THR A 9 6.10 14.04 -6.89
C THR A 9 5.85 12.55 -7.07
N ASP A 10 5.50 12.15 -8.31
CA ASP A 10 5.28 10.76 -8.70
C ASP A 10 4.25 10.07 -7.77
N ALA A 11 3.09 10.72 -7.61
CA ALA A 11 2.00 10.25 -6.75
C ALA A 11 1.45 8.91 -7.27
N HIS A 12 1.43 7.87 -6.43
CA HIS A 12 1.07 6.51 -6.82
C HIS A 12 -0.03 5.83 -5.99
N GLY A 13 -0.32 6.32 -4.80
CA GLY A 13 -1.33 5.71 -3.96
C GLY A 13 -1.91 6.67 -2.94
N VAL A 14 -3.18 6.47 -2.62
CA VAL A 14 -3.88 7.16 -1.53
C VAL A 14 -4.68 6.15 -0.72
N LEU A 15 -4.81 6.41 0.59
CA LEU A 15 -5.58 5.59 1.52
C LEU A 15 -6.23 6.48 2.57
N TRP A 16 -7.54 6.36 2.74
CA TRP A 16 -8.24 6.98 3.85
C TRP A 16 -7.98 6.19 5.15
N ASP A 17 -7.61 6.88 6.20
CA ASP A 17 -7.38 6.34 7.54
C ASP A 17 -8.51 6.85 8.44
N GLU A 18 -9.50 6.00 8.67
CA GLU A 18 -10.67 6.34 9.45
C GLU A 18 -10.33 6.65 10.90
N GLN A 19 -9.40 5.91 11.49
CA GLN A 19 -9.02 6.10 12.89
C GLN A 19 -8.34 7.46 13.14
N ASN A 20 -7.48 7.88 12.23
CA ASN A 20 -6.73 9.13 12.31
C ASN A 20 -7.41 10.31 11.58
N GLN A 21 -8.48 10.05 10.83
CA GLN A 21 -9.20 11.05 10.01
C GLN A 21 -8.26 11.80 9.06
N VAL A 22 -7.39 11.04 8.37
CA VAL A 22 -6.44 11.58 7.39
C VAL A 22 -6.43 10.76 6.10
N LEU A 23 -6.10 11.41 5.01
CA LEU A 23 -5.81 10.77 3.73
C LEU A 23 -4.30 10.58 3.62
N TRP A 24 -3.82 9.35 3.77
CA TRP A 24 -2.43 9.01 3.47
C TRP A 24 -2.21 9.05 1.96
N ALA A 25 -1.03 9.52 1.57
CA ALA A 25 -0.60 9.53 0.17
C ALA A 25 0.88 9.16 0.06
N VAL A 26 1.20 8.40 -0.97
CA VAL A 26 2.56 8.00 -1.30
C VAL A 26 2.95 8.55 -2.66
N GLY A 27 4.13 9.14 -2.70
CA GLY A 27 4.82 9.53 -3.94
C GLY A 27 6.24 8.96 -3.92
N ARG A 28 7.04 9.31 -4.89
CA ARG A 28 8.36 8.74 -5.18
C ARG A 28 9.17 8.23 -3.97
N THR A 29 9.47 9.11 -3.02
CA THR A 29 10.21 8.81 -1.77
C THR A 29 9.52 9.38 -0.55
N VAL A 30 8.26 9.77 -0.69
CA VAL A 30 7.54 10.47 0.37
C VAL A 30 6.26 9.75 0.71
N LEU A 31 6.09 9.45 1.99
CA LEU A 31 4.80 9.16 2.60
C LEU A 31 4.35 10.40 3.35
N THR A 32 3.14 10.86 3.11
CA THR A 32 2.54 12.00 3.80
C THR A 32 1.07 11.76 4.11
N ALA A 33 0.48 12.57 4.96
CA ALA A 33 -0.95 12.53 5.25
C ALA A 33 -1.57 13.92 5.13
N TYR A 34 -2.83 13.96 4.74
CA TYR A 34 -3.60 15.18 4.61
C TYR A 34 -4.83 15.13 5.50
N ARG A 35 -5.08 16.19 6.26
CA ARG A 35 -6.36 16.41 6.93
C ARG A 35 -7.35 16.93 5.91
N VAL A 36 -8.51 16.28 5.86
CA VAL A 36 -9.63 16.68 5.00
C VAL A 36 -10.74 17.19 5.91
N THR A 37 -11.10 18.45 5.76
CA THR A 37 -12.14 19.09 6.57
C THR A 37 -13.27 19.54 5.69
N LEU A 38 -14.49 19.10 6.00
CA LEU A 38 -15.72 19.65 5.43
C LEU A 38 -16.15 20.85 6.29
N ASN A 39 -16.13 22.05 5.74
CA ASN A 39 -16.51 23.27 6.40
C ASN A 39 -18.04 23.41 6.47
N ALA A 40 -18.51 24.26 7.37
CA ALA A 40 -19.96 24.49 7.57
C ALA A 40 -20.64 25.11 6.33
N ASP A 41 -19.91 25.76 5.46
CA ASP A 41 -20.39 26.33 4.20
C ASP A 41 -20.39 25.32 3.04
N GLY A 42 -20.07 24.06 3.32
CA GLY A 42 -19.99 22.98 2.33
C GLY A 42 -18.68 22.94 1.52
N THR A 43 -17.75 23.83 1.78
CA THR A 43 -16.42 23.77 1.15
C THR A 43 -15.53 22.72 1.82
N VAL A 44 -14.55 22.19 1.06
CA VAL A 44 -13.57 21.23 1.56
C VAL A 44 -12.20 21.90 1.64
N THR A 45 -11.58 21.78 2.81
CA THR A 45 -10.19 22.18 3.04
C THR A 45 -9.31 20.94 3.16
N VAL A 46 -8.18 20.95 2.46
CA VAL A 46 -7.15 19.90 2.54
C VAL A 46 -5.83 20.54 2.97
N ALA A 47 -5.24 20.02 4.03
CA ALA A 47 -3.96 20.53 4.56
C ALA A 47 -3.03 19.36 4.89
N GLU A 48 -1.75 19.48 4.55
CA GLU A 48 -0.75 18.49 4.91
C GLU A 48 -0.57 18.43 6.44
N ASP A 49 -0.62 17.22 6.99
CA ASP A 49 -0.21 16.94 8.37
C ASP A 49 1.29 16.60 8.38
N THR A 50 2.10 17.65 8.48
CA THR A 50 3.57 17.53 8.41
C THR A 50 4.15 16.65 9.53
N ALA A 51 3.45 16.50 10.65
CA ALA A 51 3.87 15.61 11.73
C ALA A 51 3.85 14.14 11.32
N ARG A 52 3.04 13.78 10.31
CA ARG A 52 2.93 12.42 9.76
C ARG A 52 3.81 12.18 8.54
N ARG A 53 4.50 13.21 8.05
CA ARG A 53 5.39 13.06 6.91
C ARG A 53 6.59 12.18 7.26
N ALA A 54 6.96 11.27 6.34
CA ALA A 54 8.13 10.41 6.44
C ALA A 54 8.82 10.25 5.08
N THR A 55 10.15 10.06 5.11
CA THR A 55 10.92 9.73 3.92
C THR A 55 11.02 8.21 3.80
N ILE A 56 10.59 7.68 2.67
CA ILE A 56 10.67 6.24 2.37
C ILE A 56 12.14 5.90 2.10
N PRO A 57 12.68 4.82 2.70
CA PRO A 57 14.12 4.50 2.60
C PRO A 57 14.59 4.12 1.19
N SER A 58 13.68 3.79 0.27
CA SER A 58 13.99 3.47 -1.12
C SER A 58 13.12 4.24 -2.11
N ASP A 59 13.57 4.31 -3.36
CA ASP A 59 12.93 5.09 -4.43
C ASP A 59 11.78 4.32 -5.11
N HIS A 60 10.99 5.04 -5.91
CA HIS A 60 9.89 4.52 -6.72
C HIS A 60 8.81 3.79 -5.90
N ALA A 61 8.19 4.51 -4.96
CA ALA A 61 7.02 3.98 -4.27
C ALA A 61 5.88 3.70 -5.27
N HIS A 62 5.32 2.50 -5.22
CA HIS A 62 4.34 2.01 -6.19
C HIS A 62 2.96 1.79 -5.61
N ASP A 63 2.86 1.45 -4.34
CA ASP A 63 1.58 1.14 -3.71
C ASP A 63 1.55 1.55 -2.25
N LEU A 64 0.33 1.81 -1.78
CA LEU A 64 -0.02 2.10 -0.41
C LEU A 64 -1.29 1.34 -0.08
N ALA A 65 -1.22 0.47 0.93
CA ALA A 65 -2.35 -0.34 1.36
C ALA A 65 -2.39 -0.44 2.89
N PRO A 66 -3.57 -0.68 3.48
CA PRO A 66 -3.67 -0.93 4.91
C PRO A 66 -3.12 -2.31 5.27
N VAL A 67 -2.71 -2.49 6.52
CA VAL A 67 -2.41 -3.82 7.09
C VAL A 67 -3.67 -4.34 7.76
N TYR A 68 -4.23 -5.45 7.25
CA TYR A 68 -5.40 -6.06 7.86
C TYR A 68 -5.10 -6.51 9.30
N GLY A 69 -5.98 -6.12 10.23
CA GLY A 69 -5.84 -6.45 11.65
C GLY A 69 -4.87 -5.55 12.42
N ASP A 70 -4.25 -4.57 11.76
CA ASP A 70 -3.37 -3.60 12.41
C ASP A 70 -3.57 -2.18 11.85
N THR A 71 -4.47 -1.44 12.48
CA THR A 71 -4.76 -0.05 12.11
C THR A 71 -3.59 0.91 12.33
N GLY A 72 -2.58 0.50 13.09
CA GLY A 72 -1.33 1.24 13.33
C GLY A 72 -0.31 1.13 12.20
N ALA A 73 -0.53 0.29 11.19
CA ALA A 73 0.44 0.01 10.14
C ALA A 73 -0.08 0.21 8.72
N LEU A 74 0.86 0.38 7.78
CA LEU A 74 0.61 0.48 6.34
C LEU A 74 1.58 -0.41 5.58
N TRP A 75 1.13 -1.01 4.47
CA TRP A 75 1.99 -1.60 3.46
C TRP A 75 2.41 -0.52 2.46
N ILE A 76 3.72 -0.48 2.15
CA ILE A 76 4.29 0.41 1.13
C ILE A 76 5.21 -0.40 0.24
N THR A 77 4.91 -0.46 -1.05
CA THR A 77 5.78 -1.11 -2.03
C THR A 77 6.61 -0.08 -2.79
N THR A 78 7.85 -0.44 -3.12
CA THR A 78 8.79 0.44 -3.80
C THR A 78 9.50 -0.27 -4.94
N GLY A 79 10.43 0.42 -5.59
CA GLY A 79 11.31 -0.15 -6.61
C GLY A 79 12.24 -1.25 -6.08
N SER A 80 12.49 -1.32 -4.77
CA SER A 80 13.45 -2.26 -4.18
C SER A 80 12.85 -3.19 -3.14
N HIS A 81 11.92 -2.69 -2.33
CA HIS A 81 11.42 -3.35 -1.13
C HIS A 81 9.91 -3.22 -0.96
N VAL A 82 9.35 -4.07 -0.13
CA VAL A 82 8.04 -3.90 0.49
C VAL A 82 8.24 -3.62 1.97
N TYR A 83 7.73 -2.49 2.43
CA TYR A 83 7.82 -2.08 3.83
C TYR A 83 6.49 -2.25 4.55
N ARG A 84 6.57 -2.67 5.80
CA ARG A 84 5.55 -2.42 6.80
C ARG A 84 5.92 -1.14 7.55
N PHE A 85 5.10 -0.11 7.41
CA PHE A 85 5.30 1.18 8.04
C PHE A 85 4.47 1.27 9.32
N ASP A 86 5.11 1.59 10.44
CA ASP A 86 4.44 1.89 11.71
C ASP A 86 4.11 3.39 11.78
N LYS A 87 2.82 3.71 11.91
CA LYS A 87 2.31 5.09 11.91
C LYS A 87 2.72 5.89 13.15
N THR A 88 2.98 5.22 14.27
CA THR A 88 3.32 5.85 15.56
C THR A 88 4.79 6.21 15.63
N THR A 89 5.64 5.22 15.35
CA THR A 89 7.10 5.40 15.41
C THR A 89 7.66 6.00 14.13
N LYS A 90 6.89 5.99 13.05
CA LYS A 90 7.28 6.38 11.68
C LYS A 90 8.46 5.57 11.15
N THR A 91 8.51 4.29 11.48
CA THR A 91 9.56 3.38 11.05
C THR A 91 9.11 2.51 9.90
N PHE A 92 10.02 2.26 8.96
CA PHE A 92 9.85 1.31 7.86
C PHE A 92 10.61 0.04 8.19
N SER A 93 9.94 -1.10 8.16
CA SER A 93 10.55 -2.41 8.39
C SER A 93 10.37 -3.31 7.19
N THR A 94 11.40 -4.07 6.85
CA THR A 94 11.33 -5.23 5.94
C THR A 94 11.27 -6.54 6.71
N ASP A 95 11.31 -6.48 8.05
CA ASP A 95 11.18 -7.64 8.93
C ASP A 95 9.73 -7.76 9.41
N TYR A 96 8.99 -8.69 8.80
CA TYR A 96 7.59 -9.03 9.10
C TYR A 96 7.30 -10.46 8.62
N ASP A 97 6.24 -11.07 9.12
CA ASP A 97 5.85 -12.43 8.74
C ASP A 97 5.59 -12.54 7.23
N GLY A 98 6.27 -13.48 6.57
CA GLY A 98 6.21 -13.69 5.13
C GLY A 98 7.10 -12.78 4.29
N HIS A 99 8.00 -12.01 4.93
CA HIS A 99 8.92 -11.12 4.21
C HIS A 99 9.78 -11.85 3.17
N GLU A 100 10.16 -13.10 3.42
CA GLU A 100 10.94 -13.93 2.49
C GLU A 100 10.24 -14.19 1.15
N TYR A 101 8.91 -14.05 1.12
CA TYR A 101 8.10 -14.13 -0.12
C TYR A 101 7.81 -12.77 -0.72
N LEU A 102 7.55 -11.77 0.13
CA LEU A 102 6.99 -10.48 -0.25
C LEU A 102 8.06 -9.41 -0.45
N ASP A 103 9.16 -9.38 0.35
CA ASP A 103 10.17 -8.32 0.23
C ASP A 103 11.00 -8.49 -1.04
N ARG A 104 10.52 -7.87 -2.12
CA ARG A 104 11.10 -7.91 -3.47
C ARG A 104 11.01 -6.56 -4.14
N ALA A 105 11.90 -6.37 -5.11
CA ALA A 105 11.85 -5.23 -6.02
C ALA A 105 10.57 -5.24 -6.88
N ASN A 106 10.05 -4.05 -7.13
CA ASN A 106 8.97 -3.80 -8.11
C ASN A 106 7.61 -4.45 -7.81
N ILE A 107 7.30 -4.83 -6.58
CA ILE A 107 5.93 -5.22 -6.21
C ILE A 107 4.98 -4.06 -6.47
N LYS A 108 3.90 -4.30 -7.23
CA LYS A 108 2.95 -3.26 -7.68
C LYS A 108 1.68 -3.17 -6.84
N GLY A 109 1.43 -4.14 -6.01
CA GLY A 109 0.30 -4.14 -5.09
C GLY A 109 0.44 -5.25 -4.07
N VAL A 110 -0.01 -5.00 -2.86
CA VAL A 110 0.04 -5.93 -1.73
C VAL A 110 -1.22 -5.80 -0.88
N GLY A 111 -1.58 -6.89 -0.25
CA GLY A 111 -2.58 -6.95 0.82
C GLY A 111 -2.38 -8.19 1.66
N ASN A 112 -2.95 -8.20 2.85
CA ASN A 112 -2.99 -9.37 3.70
C ASN A 112 -4.42 -9.71 4.11
N PHE A 113 -4.64 -10.96 4.49
CA PHE A 113 -5.91 -11.48 4.99
C PHE A 113 -5.87 -11.63 6.52
N ALA A 114 -7.03 -11.89 7.12
CA ALA A 114 -7.18 -12.04 8.58
C ALA A 114 -6.35 -13.19 9.16
N ASP A 115 -6.12 -14.23 8.37
CA ASP A 115 -5.33 -15.40 8.75
C ASP A 115 -3.81 -15.21 8.59
N GLY A 116 -3.37 -13.98 8.19
CA GLY A 116 -1.99 -13.65 7.90
C GLY A 116 -1.53 -14.04 6.49
N SER A 117 -2.38 -14.65 5.67
CA SER A 117 -2.06 -14.90 4.25
C SER A 117 -1.82 -13.57 3.51
N LEU A 118 -0.92 -13.59 2.53
CA LEU A 118 -0.54 -12.42 1.74
C LEU A 118 -0.98 -12.59 0.29
N VAL A 119 -1.34 -11.49 -0.36
CA VAL A 119 -1.53 -11.44 -1.81
C VAL A 119 -0.74 -10.28 -2.39
N PHE A 120 -0.05 -10.51 -3.49
CA PHE A 120 0.71 -9.45 -4.14
C PHE A 120 0.85 -9.66 -5.65
N LEU A 121 1.25 -8.59 -6.34
CA LEU A 121 1.53 -8.58 -7.77
C LEU A 121 2.99 -8.27 -8.02
N TYR A 122 3.61 -9.16 -8.79
CA TYR A 122 4.98 -9.02 -9.26
C TYR A 122 4.99 -8.98 -10.79
N PRO A 123 5.48 -7.91 -11.44
CA PRO A 123 5.50 -7.79 -12.89
C PRO A 123 6.31 -8.91 -13.55
N ASP A 124 5.74 -9.55 -14.56
CA ASP A 124 6.39 -10.59 -15.35
C ASP A 124 6.98 -10.08 -16.68
N GLY A 125 6.65 -8.83 -17.05
CA GLY A 125 7.12 -8.20 -18.27
C GLY A 125 6.54 -8.74 -19.58
N GLN A 126 5.57 -9.67 -19.52
CA GLN A 126 5.03 -10.31 -20.72
C GLN A 126 4.15 -9.40 -21.58
N PHE A 127 3.51 -8.40 -20.98
CA PHE A 127 2.66 -7.43 -21.69
C PHE A 127 3.16 -6.01 -21.54
N LYS A 128 3.16 -5.48 -20.32
CA LYS A 128 3.78 -4.20 -19.95
C LYS A 128 4.77 -4.44 -18.83
N SER A 129 5.83 -3.66 -18.77
CA SER A 129 6.88 -3.80 -17.76
C SER A 129 6.40 -3.66 -16.31
N TRP A 130 5.17 -3.17 -16.12
CA TRP A 130 4.55 -2.96 -14.80
C TRP A 130 3.31 -3.82 -14.54
N THR A 131 2.97 -4.76 -15.44
CA THR A 131 1.82 -5.66 -15.29
C THR A 131 2.25 -7.11 -15.16
N THR A 132 1.33 -7.96 -14.73
CA THR A 132 1.51 -9.41 -14.62
C THR A 132 0.25 -10.15 -15.02
N GLY A 133 0.41 -11.33 -15.60
CA GLY A 133 -0.69 -12.25 -15.88
C GLY A 133 -1.14 -13.06 -14.67
N SER A 134 -0.48 -12.92 -13.51
CA SER A 134 -0.80 -13.72 -12.33
C SER A 134 -0.81 -12.90 -11.03
N MET A 135 -1.54 -13.40 -10.03
CA MET A 135 -1.44 -12.99 -8.63
C MET A 135 -0.65 -14.03 -7.85
N ILE A 136 0.17 -13.59 -6.92
CA ILE A 136 0.85 -14.47 -5.98
C ILE A 136 0.11 -14.43 -4.65
N LEU A 137 -0.30 -15.59 -4.19
CA LEU A 137 -0.92 -15.80 -2.90
C LEU A 137 0.05 -16.59 -2.03
N VAL A 138 0.35 -16.09 -0.84
CA VAL A 138 1.12 -16.81 0.17
C VAL A 138 0.17 -17.16 1.29
N ARG A 139 -0.24 -18.42 1.34
CA ARG A 139 -1.19 -18.91 2.34
C ARG A 139 -0.48 -19.18 3.66
N ASN A 140 -1.08 -18.72 4.74
CA ASN A 140 -0.71 -19.14 6.08
C ASN A 140 -1.56 -20.35 6.48
N GLN A 141 -0.93 -21.51 6.61
CA GLN A 141 -1.56 -22.74 7.07
C GLN A 141 -0.90 -23.17 8.38
N ASP A 142 -1.57 -22.89 9.50
CA ASP A 142 -1.09 -23.24 10.85
C ASP A 142 0.35 -22.74 11.13
N GLY A 143 0.65 -21.50 10.74
CA GLY A 143 1.95 -20.87 10.90
C GLY A 143 2.99 -21.27 9.84
N LYS A 144 2.61 -22.04 8.82
CA LYS A 144 3.46 -22.33 7.67
C LYS A 144 3.00 -21.56 6.45
N MET A 145 3.90 -20.79 5.88
CA MET A 145 3.65 -20.03 4.66
C MET A 145 3.90 -20.91 3.43
N ALA A 146 2.98 -20.89 2.47
CA ALA A 146 3.10 -21.58 1.20
C ALA A 146 2.70 -20.67 0.03
N ARG A 147 3.59 -20.56 -0.96
CA ARG A 147 3.36 -19.74 -2.16
C ARG A 147 2.54 -20.50 -3.19
N GLU A 148 1.53 -19.82 -3.71
CA GLU A 148 0.70 -20.27 -4.85
C GLU A 148 0.65 -19.15 -5.89
N GLU A 149 0.62 -19.49 -7.15
CA GLU A 149 0.48 -18.54 -8.25
C GLU A 149 -0.86 -18.78 -8.96
N LEU A 150 -1.70 -17.75 -8.99
CA LEU A 150 -3.00 -17.77 -9.63
C LEU A 150 -2.91 -17.03 -10.96
N ALA A 151 -2.73 -17.77 -12.05
CA ALA A 151 -2.66 -17.21 -13.40
C ALA A 151 -4.04 -16.76 -13.89
N SER A 152 -4.09 -15.68 -14.65
CA SER A 152 -5.27 -15.23 -15.37
C SER A 152 -5.16 -15.61 -16.84
N GLU A 153 -6.17 -16.28 -17.36
CA GLU A 153 -6.28 -16.58 -18.79
C GLU A 153 -6.82 -15.39 -19.61
N MET A 154 -7.38 -14.37 -18.94
CA MET A 154 -8.18 -13.33 -19.59
C MET A 154 -7.66 -11.91 -19.43
N GLY A 155 -6.51 -11.67 -18.78
CA GLY A 155 -6.02 -10.32 -18.61
C GLY A 155 -4.76 -10.18 -17.78
N HIS A 156 -4.33 -8.93 -17.67
CA HIS A 156 -3.16 -8.54 -16.91
C HIS A 156 -3.55 -7.63 -15.74
N PHE A 157 -2.90 -7.83 -14.61
CA PHE A 157 -3.13 -7.08 -13.38
C PHE A 157 -2.04 -6.02 -13.19
N TYR A 158 -2.42 -4.91 -12.57
CA TYR A 158 -1.49 -3.87 -12.12
C TYR A 158 -1.56 -3.68 -10.60
N LYS A 159 -2.75 -3.77 -10.02
CA LYS A 159 -2.99 -3.61 -8.58
C LYS A 159 -3.85 -4.75 -8.05
N VAL A 160 -3.62 -5.13 -6.81
CA VAL A 160 -4.48 -6.04 -6.05
C VAL A 160 -4.93 -5.35 -4.78
N ARG A 161 -6.15 -5.65 -4.35
CA ARG A 161 -6.71 -5.22 -3.07
C ARG A 161 -7.48 -6.36 -2.43
N VAL A 162 -7.30 -6.53 -1.14
CA VAL A 162 -8.17 -7.38 -0.34
C VAL A 162 -9.44 -6.58 -0.06
N TRP A 163 -10.59 -7.13 -0.47
CA TRP A 163 -11.86 -6.51 -0.19
C TRP A 163 -12.35 -6.93 1.19
N ASN A 164 -12.37 -5.98 2.12
CA ASN A 164 -12.94 -6.17 3.44
C ASN A 164 -13.51 -4.85 3.95
N VAL A 165 -14.80 -4.83 4.29
CA VAL A 165 -15.48 -3.62 4.79
C VAL A 165 -15.02 -3.20 6.19
N ASN A 166 -14.40 -4.12 6.92
CA ASN A 166 -13.88 -3.90 8.28
C ASN A 166 -12.34 -3.88 8.30
N TYR A 167 -11.73 -3.41 7.23
CA TYR A 167 -10.28 -3.48 7.06
C TYR A 167 -9.51 -2.61 8.07
N GLN A 168 -10.16 -1.59 8.58
CA GLN A 168 -9.60 -0.66 9.58
C GLN A 168 -10.51 -0.55 10.80
#